data_66ab589a42656e75ebb52daadba851a7
#
_entry.id   66ab589a42656e75ebb52daadba851a7
#
_cell.length_a   1.000
_cell.length_b   1.000
_cell.length_c   1.000
_cell.angle_alpha   90.00
_cell.angle_beta   90.00
_cell.angle_gamma   90.00
#
_symmetry.space_group_name_H-M   'P 1'
#
loop_
_entity.id
_entity.type
_entity.pdbx_description
1 polymer ?
#
loop_
_entity_poly.entity_id
_entity_poly.type
_entity_poly.pdbx_seq_one_letter_code
_entity_poly.pdbx_strand_id
1 'polypeptide(L)'
;NQQSGAQGLLVTSDKVTLSDFSILDAKGDALKVIGSKGINMINLKTEWTGGPKSTNGAYGFYPVESEDVLIDGCVAIGASDAGIYVGQSKNIIVRNSVAQYNVAGIEIENSYYADVYNNLASHNTGGILVFDLPDLPQQGGHHIRVFDNKSIDNDTDNFAPEGNIVGEVPRGTGIIIMANSDVEIFDNLMSGNGTVNLSIVSYGDETDDPNYYPHPKNIQVHGNTYGPSGFDPDIETGDLAKALFEISGGNMPDIFWDGIVPLSQIIFGQPDNEKLIICLLYTSDAADDW
;
A
#
# COMPACT_ATOMS: atom_id res chain seq x y z
N ASN A 1 -8.75 8.30 -25.69
CA ASN A 1 -7.97 7.05 -25.81
C ASN A 1 -6.60 7.38 -26.39
N GLN A 2 -5.58 7.32 -25.51
CA GLN A 2 -4.21 7.51 -25.95
C GLN A 2 -3.58 6.15 -26.22
N GLN A 3 -3.44 5.81 -27.50
CA GLN A 3 -2.94 4.49 -27.94
C GLN A 3 -1.44 4.49 -28.32
N SER A 4 -0.70 5.58 -28.06
CA SER A 4 0.66 5.73 -28.56
C SER A 4 1.62 6.55 -27.68
N GLY A 5 1.36 6.75 -26.42
CA GLY A 5 2.25 7.45 -25.47
C GLY A 5 2.63 6.58 -24.27
N ALA A 6 3.73 6.92 -23.60
CA ALA A 6 4.11 6.27 -22.36
C ALA A 6 3.19 6.65 -21.19
N GLN A 7 2.52 7.81 -21.26
CA GLN A 7 1.53 8.29 -20.28
C GLN A 7 0.28 8.79 -20.98
N GLY A 8 -0.87 8.63 -20.31
CA GLY A 8 -2.14 9.25 -20.70
C GLY A 8 -2.08 10.77 -20.60
N LEU A 9 -1.60 11.26 -19.46
CA LEU A 9 -1.32 12.68 -19.22
C LEU A 9 -0.03 12.78 -18.37
N LEU A 10 0.86 13.69 -18.74
CA LEU A 10 2.07 14.03 -17.99
C LEU A 10 1.98 15.49 -17.51
N VAL A 11 2.24 15.69 -16.20
CA VAL A 11 2.31 17.01 -15.56
C VAL A 11 3.70 17.18 -14.94
N THR A 12 4.34 18.31 -15.26
CA THR A 12 5.68 18.68 -14.74
C THR A 12 5.68 20.12 -14.19
N SER A 13 4.51 20.69 -13.96
CA SER A 13 4.33 22.07 -13.52
C SER A 13 3.80 22.14 -12.10
N ASP A 14 4.19 23.18 -11.37
CA ASP A 14 3.71 23.46 -10.02
C ASP A 14 2.32 24.07 -10.00
N LYS A 15 1.64 23.92 -8.85
CA LYS A 15 0.36 24.54 -8.52
C LYS A 15 -0.73 24.22 -9.53
N VAL A 16 -0.83 22.96 -9.91
CA VAL A 16 -1.82 22.46 -10.87
C VAL A 16 -2.97 21.80 -10.11
N THR A 17 -4.19 22.12 -10.51
CA THR A 17 -5.40 21.40 -10.13
C THR A 17 -5.98 20.72 -11.37
N LEU A 18 -6.15 19.41 -11.27
CA LEU A 18 -6.80 18.58 -12.27
C LEU A 18 -8.12 18.10 -11.68
N SER A 19 -9.23 18.29 -12.37
CA SER A 19 -10.52 17.86 -11.84
C SER A 19 -11.51 17.40 -12.91
N ASP A 20 -12.40 16.49 -12.50
CA ASP A 20 -13.65 16.15 -13.18
C ASP A 20 -13.47 15.59 -14.61
N PHE A 21 -12.49 14.72 -14.82
CA PHE A 21 -12.33 13.96 -16.07
C PHE A 21 -11.87 12.52 -15.85
N SER A 22 -11.92 11.74 -16.92
CA SER A 22 -11.47 10.34 -16.92
C SER A 22 -10.38 10.08 -17.95
N ILE A 23 -9.45 9.20 -17.62
CA ILE A 23 -8.45 8.63 -18.53
C ILE A 23 -8.74 7.14 -18.64
N LEU A 24 -9.11 6.68 -19.82
CA LEU A 24 -9.48 5.29 -20.06
C LEU A 24 -8.48 4.62 -21.01
N ASP A 25 -8.12 3.37 -20.70
CA ASP A 25 -7.30 2.51 -21.54
C ASP A 25 -5.99 3.18 -22.00
N ALA A 26 -5.31 3.85 -21.06
CA ALA A 26 -3.99 4.39 -21.34
C ALA A 26 -3.01 3.25 -21.67
N LYS A 27 -2.10 3.47 -22.61
CA LYS A 27 -1.12 2.45 -23.01
C LYS A 27 -0.07 2.21 -21.92
N GLY A 28 0.35 3.24 -21.23
CA GLY A 28 1.24 3.19 -20.07
C GLY A 28 0.53 3.82 -18.86
N ASP A 29 1.24 4.56 -18.01
CA ASP A 29 0.64 5.23 -16.86
C ASP A 29 -0.51 6.13 -17.28
N ALA A 30 -1.61 6.13 -16.53
CA ALA A 30 -2.74 6.96 -16.94
C ALA A 30 -2.45 8.44 -16.66
N LEU A 31 -2.12 8.83 -15.43
CA LEU A 31 -1.78 10.19 -15.05
C LEU A 31 -0.47 10.21 -14.25
N LYS A 32 0.59 10.72 -14.86
CA LYS A 32 1.89 10.92 -14.21
C LYS A 32 2.11 12.37 -13.87
N VAL A 33 2.55 12.62 -12.63
CA VAL A 33 3.04 13.91 -12.15
C VAL A 33 4.46 13.71 -11.63
N ILE A 34 5.41 14.49 -12.09
CA ILE A 34 6.81 14.32 -11.67
C ILE A 34 7.47 15.65 -11.32
N GLY A 35 8.18 15.69 -10.19
CA GLY A 35 8.97 16.81 -9.75
C GLY A 35 8.17 18.10 -9.51
N SER A 36 6.89 17.97 -9.13
CA SER A 36 5.95 19.09 -9.06
C SER A 36 5.58 19.40 -7.62
N LYS A 37 5.25 20.67 -7.35
CA LYS A 37 4.81 21.13 -6.03
C LYS A 37 3.42 21.75 -6.08
N GLY A 38 2.55 21.35 -5.12
CA GLY A 38 1.18 21.87 -5.01
C GLY A 38 0.25 21.28 -6.07
N ILE A 39 0.08 19.97 -6.06
CA ILE A 39 -0.72 19.24 -7.04
C ILE A 39 -2.03 18.78 -6.40
N ASN A 40 -3.14 19.11 -7.01
CA ASN A 40 -4.46 18.63 -6.62
C ASN A 40 -5.06 17.79 -7.75
N MET A 41 -5.44 16.55 -7.43
CA MET A 41 -6.19 15.62 -8.28
C MET A 41 -7.56 15.41 -7.63
N ILE A 42 -8.63 15.91 -8.24
CA ILE A 42 -9.95 15.96 -7.61
C ILE A 42 -11.00 15.34 -8.54
N ASN A 43 -11.76 14.36 -8.05
CA ASN A 43 -12.84 13.70 -8.79
C ASN A 43 -12.38 13.16 -10.17
N LEU A 44 -11.19 12.57 -10.23
CA LEU A 44 -10.66 11.98 -11.46
C LEU A 44 -10.94 10.48 -11.49
N LYS A 45 -10.98 9.92 -12.69
CA LYS A 45 -11.04 8.47 -12.88
C LYS A 45 -9.97 8.00 -13.84
N THR A 46 -9.27 6.90 -13.47
CA THR A 46 -8.40 6.14 -14.36
C THR A 46 -8.90 4.70 -14.43
N GLU A 47 -9.00 4.14 -15.62
CA GLU A 47 -9.53 2.78 -15.78
C GLU A 47 -8.99 2.09 -17.03
N TRP A 48 -8.64 0.83 -16.89
CA TRP A 48 -8.45 -0.12 -17.98
C TRP A 48 -9.70 -0.99 -18.11
N THR A 49 -10.54 -0.66 -19.09
CA THR A 49 -11.90 -1.22 -19.25
C THR A 49 -11.91 -2.71 -19.61
N GLY A 50 -10.76 -3.24 -20.02
CA GLY A 50 -10.56 -4.66 -20.32
C GLY A 50 -10.37 -5.55 -19.08
N GLY A 51 -10.43 -5.00 -17.87
CA GLY A 51 -10.16 -5.67 -16.60
C GLY A 51 -8.67 -5.88 -16.31
N PRO A 52 -8.34 -6.59 -15.21
CA PRO A 52 -6.98 -6.86 -14.75
C PRO A 52 -6.15 -7.61 -15.81
N LYS A 53 -5.01 -7.06 -16.20
CA LYS A 53 -4.04 -7.67 -17.14
C LYS A 53 -2.66 -7.11 -16.93
N SER A 54 -1.63 -7.93 -17.01
CA SER A 54 -0.22 -7.51 -16.96
C SER A 54 0.19 -6.54 -18.08
N THR A 55 -0.61 -6.45 -19.14
CA THR A 55 -0.39 -5.51 -20.25
C THR A 55 -1.04 -4.15 -20.07
N ASN A 56 -1.77 -3.93 -18.97
CA ASN A 56 -2.27 -2.62 -18.61
C ASN A 56 -1.10 -1.69 -18.22
N GLY A 57 -1.32 -0.39 -18.20
CA GLY A 57 -0.33 0.54 -17.67
C GLY A 57 -0.10 0.29 -16.17
N ALA A 58 1.10 0.62 -15.71
CA ALA A 58 1.50 0.35 -14.33
C ALA A 58 0.66 1.15 -13.33
N TYR A 59 0.51 2.45 -13.54
CA TYR A 59 -0.08 3.34 -12.54
C TYR A 59 -1.32 4.07 -13.05
N GLY A 60 -2.35 4.11 -12.22
CA GLY A 60 -3.52 4.95 -12.45
C GLY A 60 -3.20 6.43 -12.17
N PHE A 61 -2.93 6.76 -10.92
CA PHE A 61 -2.42 8.07 -10.49
C PHE A 61 -0.99 7.88 -10.01
N TYR A 62 -0.06 8.65 -10.58
CA TYR A 62 1.38 8.48 -10.38
C TYR A 62 2.10 9.80 -10.08
N PRO A 63 1.86 10.46 -8.94
CA PRO A 63 2.76 11.50 -8.46
C PRO A 63 4.04 10.89 -7.90
N VAL A 64 5.18 11.36 -8.41
CA VAL A 64 6.51 10.93 -8.01
C VAL A 64 7.45 12.14 -7.88
N GLU A 65 8.39 12.09 -6.91
CA GLU A 65 9.32 13.19 -6.63
C GLU A 65 8.61 14.54 -6.45
N SER A 66 7.41 14.51 -5.84
CA SER A 66 6.52 15.67 -5.76
C SER A 66 6.27 16.10 -4.30
N GLU A 67 5.81 17.34 -4.12
CA GLU A 67 5.53 17.93 -2.80
C GLU A 67 4.15 18.57 -2.77
N ASP A 68 3.48 18.53 -1.60
CA ASP A 68 2.14 19.04 -1.40
C ASP A 68 1.13 18.40 -2.38
N VAL A 69 0.95 17.10 -2.27
CA VAL A 69 0.11 16.27 -3.15
C VAL A 69 -1.23 15.99 -2.51
N LEU A 70 -2.31 16.34 -3.17
CA LEU A 70 -3.68 15.99 -2.80
C LEU A 70 -4.32 15.09 -3.87
N ILE A 71 -4.82 13.93 -3.45
CA ILE A 71 -5.67 13.04 -4.26
C ILE A 71 -6.99 12.89 -3.50
N ASP A 72 -8.08 13.44 -4.03
CA ASP A 72 -9.39 13.53 -3.35
C ASP A 72 -10.52 13.09 -4.27
N GLY A 73 -11.32 12.12 -3.84
CA GLY A 73 -12.48 11.66 -4.60
C GLY A 73 -12.15 10.96 -5.91
N CYS A 74 -10.95 10.40 -6.04
CA CYS A 74 -10.47 9.77 -7.27
C CYS A 74 -10.83 8.28 -7.33
N VAL A 75 -10.92 7.74 -8.56
CA VAL A 75 -11.20 6.32 -8.80
C VAL A 75 -10.12 5.72 -9.70
N ALA A 76 -9.48 4.63 -9.27
CA ALA A 76 -8.44 3.93 -10.02
C ALA A 76 -8.78 2.44 -10.20
N ILE A 77 -8.84 1.97 -11.45
CA ILE A 77 -9.28 0.61 -11.77
C ILE A 77 -8.36 -0.05 -12.79
N GLY A 78 -7.83 -1.23 -12.45
CA GLY A 78 -7.19 -2.14 -13.39
C GLY A 78 -5.72 -1.85 -13.69
N ALA A 79 -5.01 -1.08 -12.86
CA ALA A 79 -3.58 -0.83 -12.99
C ALA A 79 -2.77 -2.11 -12.71
N SER A 80 -1.74 -2.38 -13.52
CA SER A 80 -0.92 -3.59 -13.39
C SER A 80 0.18 -3.50 -12.33
N ASP A 81 0.24 -2.38 -11.64
CA ASP A 81 1.09 -2.12 -10.48
C ASP A 81 0.22 -1.46 -9.40
N ALA A 82 0.09 -0.14 -9.35
CA ALA A 82 -0.77 0.49 -8.36
C ALA A 82 -1.85 1.39 -8.97
N GLY A 83 -3.07 1.29 -8.42
CA GLY A 83 -4.17 2.19 -8.80
C GLY A 83 -3.86 3.64 -8.44
N ILE A 84 -3.48 3.88 -7.19
CA ILE A 84 -3.00 5.17 -6.68
C ILE A 84 -1.61 4.94 -6.09
N TYR A 85 -0.59 5.46 -6.77
CA TYR A 85 0.79 5.41 -6.31
C TYR A 85 1.28 6.82 -5.99
N VAL A 86 1.92 6.99 -4.84
CA VAL A 86 2.64 8.21 -4.49
C VAL A 86 4.04 7.82 -4.01
N GLY A 87 5.05 8.11 -4.82
CA GLY A 87 6.42 7.70 -4.52
C GLY A 87 7.38 8.86 -4.38
N GLN A 88 8.38 8.71 -3.49
CA GLN A 88 9.48 9.65 -3.30
C GLN A 88 9.02 11.10 -3.13
N SER A 89 7.89 11.26 -2.47
CA SER A 89 7.14 12.51 -2.33
C SER A 89 6.96 12.90 -0.86
N LYS A 90 6.43 14.09 -0.61
CA LYS A 90 6.19 14.56 0.76
C LYS A 90 4.99 15.48 0.88
N ASN A 91 4.42 15.58 2.09
CA ASN A 91 3.20 16.31 2.38
C ASN A 91 2.03 15.81 1.51
N ILE A 92 1.59 14.59 1.77
CA ILE A 92 0.68 13.86 0.90
C ILE A 92 -0.66 13.67 1.61
N ILE A 93 -1.75 13.83 0.87
CA ILE A 93 -3.09 13.45 1.30
C ILE A 93 -3.74 12.61 0.20
N VAL A 94 -4.13 11.38 0.54
CA VAL A 94 -4.97 10.51 -0.31
C VAL A 94 -6.24 10.22 0.46
N ARG A 95 -7.37 10.69 -0.05
CA ARG A 95 -8.64 10.55 0.67
C ARG A 95 -9.86 10.40 -0.23
N ASN A 96 -10.96 9.92 0.36
CA ASN A 96 -12.28 9.80 -0.30
C ASN A 96 -12.23 9.07 -1.64
N SER A 97 -11.21 8.26 -1.87
CA SER A 97 -10.89 7.67 -3.16
C SER A 97 -11.20 6.17 -3.18
N VAL A 98 -11.33 5.62 -4.38
CA VAL A 98 -11.64 4.21 -4.60
C VAL A 98 -10.57 3.59 -5.49
N ALA A 99 -9.96 2.51 -5.05
CA ALA A 99 -9.00 1.72 -5.81
C ALA A 99 -9.47 0.27 -5.89
N GLN A 100 -9.73 -0.22 -7.10
CA GLN A 100 -10.30 -1.55 -7.32
C GLN A 100 -9.66 -2.28 -8.49
N TYR A 101 -9.53 -3.60 -8.37
CA TYR A 101 -9.03 -4.46 -9.45
C TYR A 101 -7.63 -4.10 -9.94
N ASN A 102 -6.80 -3.54 -9.06
CA ASN A 102 -5.37 -3.26 -9.31
C ASN A 102 -4.52 -4.35 -8.65
N VAL A 103 -3.23 -4.38 -8.91
CA VAL A 103 -2.31 -5.17 -8.07
C VAL A 103 -2.21 -4.50 -6.70
N ALA A 104 -1.65 -3.34 -6.57
CA ALA A 104 -1.78 -2.53 -5.37
C ALA A 104 -2.94 -1.54 -5.50
N GLY A 105 -3.83 -1.47 -4.51
CA GLY A 105 -4.90 -0.47 -4.53
C GLY A 105 -4.35 0.93 -4.36
N ILE A 106 -3.75 1.20 -3.21
CA ILE A 106 -3.09 2.46 -2.86
C ILE A 106 -1.68 2.12 -2.38
N GLU A 107 -0.68 2.79 -2.91
CA GLU A 107 0.72 2.60 -2.53
C GLU A 107 1.40 3.93 -2.20
N ILE A 108 2.04 3.98 -1.03
CA ILE A 108 2.88 5.08 -0.58
C ILE A 108 4.29 4.53 -0.45
N GLU A 109 5.17 4.95 -1.34
CA GLU A 109 6.52 4.40 -1.44
C GLU A 109 7.58 5.48 -1.17
N ASN A 110 8.56 5.17 -0.32
CA ASN A 110 9.70 6.06 -0.03
C ASN A 110 9.30 7.51 0.22
N SER A 111 8.19 7.74 0.93
CA SER A 111 7.54 9.04 1.04
C SER A 111 7.48 9.52 2.49
N TYR A 112 7.33 10.83 2.68
CA TYR A 112 7.33 11.48 3.99
C TYR A 112 6.04 12.25 4.24
N TYR A 113 5.48 12.14 5.45
CA TYR A 113 4.31 12.90 5.89
C TYR A 113 3.10 12.65 4.98
N ALA A 114 2.55 11.45 5.04
CA ALA A 114 1.36 11.09 4.27
C ALA A 114 0.18 10.76 5.17
N ASP A 115 -0.99 11.27 4.83
CA ASP A 115 -2.28 10.90 5.38
C ASP A 115 -3.10 10.16 4.32
N VAL A 116 -3.41 8.90 4.58
CA VAL A 116 -4.21 8.03 3.71
C VAL A 116 -5.49 7.68 4.47
N TYR A 117 -6.62 8.30 4.11
CA TYR A 117 -7.83 8.12 4.91
C TYR A 117 -9.14 8.19 4.13
N ASN A 118 -10.16 7.58 4.71
CA ASN A 118 -11.53 7.52 4.15
C ASN A 118 -11.56 7.00 2.70
N ASN A 119 -10.68 6.03 2.38
CA ASN A 119 -10.62 5.41 1.07
C ASN A 119 -11.25 4.00 1.11
N LEU A 120 -11.65 3.52 -0.06
CA LEU A 120 -12.01 2.14 -0.31
C LEU A 120 -10.96 1.49 -1.21
N ALA A 121 -10.23 0.52 -0.68
CA ALA A 121 -9.37 -0.38 -1.43
C ALA A 121 -10.01 -1.78 -1.41
N SER A 122 -10.56 -2.22 -2.55
CA SER A 122 -11.25 -3.51 -2.62
C SER A 122 -11.04 -4.21 -3.96
N HIS A 123 -11.09 -5.53 -3.92
CA HIS A 123 -10.84 -6.34 -5.11
C HIS A 123 -9.49 -6.06 -5.79
N ASN A 124 -8.47 -5.67 -5.03
CA ASN A 124 -7.10 -5.61 -5.50
C ASN A 124 -6.37 -6.91 -5.14
N THR A 125 -5.13 -7.08 -5.53
CA THR A 125 -4.28 -8.13 -4.97
C THR A 125 -3.89 -7.77 -3.53
N GLY A 126 -3.36 -6.56 -3.32
CA GLY A 126 -3.15 -5.93 -2.02
C GLY A 126 -3.88 -4.59 -1.92
N GLY A 127 -4.47 -4.29 -0.76
CA GLY A 127 -5.33 -3.10 -0.60
C GLY A 127 -4.53 -1.81 -0.46
N ILE A 128 -3.80 -1.64 0.64
CA ILE A 128 -2.99 -0.44 0.92
C ILE A 128 -1.57 -0.87 1.29
N LEU A 129 -0.59 -0.35 0.57
CA LEU A 129 0.82 -0.67 0.71
C LEU A 129 1.60 0.58 1.15
N VAL A 130 2.46 0.43 2.16
CA VAL A 130 3.38 1.48 2.62
C VAL A 130 4.78 0.89 2.61
N PHE A 131 5.55 1.25 1.59
CA PHE A 131 6.85 0.64 1.32
C PHE A 131 7.99 1.64 1.47
N ASP A 132 9.15 1.15 1.90
CA ASP A 132 10.42 1.80 1.71
C ASP A 132 11.36 0.82 1.01
N LEU A 133 11.90 1.22 -0.13
CA LEU A 133 12.72 0.40 -1.01
C LEU A 133 14.13 0.96 -1.13
N PRO A 134 15.15 0.09 -1.33
CA PRO A 134 16.53 0.54 -1.57
C PRO A 134 16.71 1.20 -2.94
N ASP A 135 17.89 1.78 -3.15
CA ASP A 135 18.37 2.28 -4.45
C ASP A 135 17.50 3.34 -5.11
N LEU A 136 16.64 4.02 -4.33
CA LEU A 136 15.82 5.12 -4.81
C LEU A 136 16.39 6.49 -4.37
N PRO A 137 16.12 7.57 -5.12
CA PRO A 137 16.61 8.91 -4.78
C PRO A 137 16.18 9.41 -3.40
N GLN A 138 14.99 9.05 -2.96
CA GLN A 138 14.47 9.31 -1.60
C GLN A 138 14.30 7.98 -0.88
N GLN A 139 14.83 7.87 0.33
CA GLN A 139 14.79 6.69 1.17
C GLN A 139 14.38 7.05 2.60
N GLY A 140 14.07 6.04 3.41
CA GLY A 140 13.67 6.22 4.79
C GLY A 140 12.26 6.79 4.90
N GLY A 141 11.29 6.17 4.22
CA GLY A 141 9.87 6.52 4.30
C GLY A 141 9.40 6.60 5.75
N HIS A 142 8.68 7.69 6.09
CA HIS A 142 8.29 7.91 7.48
C HIS A 142 7.11 8.89 7.67
N HIS A 143 6.54 8.87 8.89
CA HIS A 143 5.41 9.71 9.30
C HIS A 143 4.20 9.52 8.38
N ILE A 144 3.77 8.28 8.26
CA ILE A 144 2.62 7.88 7.46
C ILE A 144 1.47 7.52 8.38
N ARG A 145 0.28 8.06 8.13
CA ARG A 145 -0.94 7.68 8.83
C ARG A 145 -1.93 7.05 7.86
N VAL A 146 -2.39 5.84 8.21
CA VAL A 146 -3.39 5.08 7.45
C VAL A 146 -4.61 4.89 8.36
N PHE A 147 -5.70 5.63 8.10
CA PHE A 147 -6.84 5.63 9.02
C PHE A 147 -8.19 5.83 8.35
N ASP A 148 -9.25 5.39 9.01
CA ASP A 148 -10.63 5.49 8.48
C ASP A 148 -10.82 4.86 7.08
N ASN A 149 -9.95 3.94 6.66
CA ASN A 149 -10.09 3.27 5.37
C ASN A 149 -10.88 1.97 5.48
N LYS A 150 -11.38 1.53 4.33
CA LYS A 150 -11.88 0.17 4.13
C LYS A 150 -10.95 -0.56 3.17
N SER A 151 -10.20 -1.54 3.68
CA SER A 151 -9.38 -2.44 2.89
C SER A 151 -10.00 -3.83 2.95
N ILE A 152 -10.88 -4.12 2.00
CA ILE A 152 -11.79 -5.26 2.07
C ILE A 152 -11.82 -6.07 0.78
N ASP A 153 -12.00 -7.39 0.93
CA ASP A 153 -12.22 -8.30 -0.22
C ASP A 153 -11.13 -8.14 -1.31
N ASN A 154 -9.85 -8.03 -0.91
CA ASN A 154 -8.75 -7.93 -1.88
C ASN A 154 -8.43 -9.34 -2.39
N ASP A 155 -9.10 -9.75 -3.46
CA ASP A 155 -9.20 -11.12 -3.96
C ASP A 155 -8.75 -11.28 -5.43
N THR A 156 -8.23 -10.22 -6.06
CA THR A 156 -7.73 -10.29 -7.43
C THR A 156 -6.38 -10.99 -7.47
N ASP A 157 -6.23 -12.00 -8.32
CA ASP A 157 -4.95 -12.67 -8.56
C ASP A 157 -3.87 -11.64 -8.95
N ASN A 158 -2.64 -11.86 -8.50
CA ASN A 158 -1.55 -10.97 -8.84
C ASN A 158 -1.26 -11.03 -10.35
N PHE A 159 -1.39 -9.90 -11.02
CA PHE A 159 -1.16 -9.77 -12.46
C PHE A 159 -0.07 -8.75 -12.79
N ALA A 160 0.79 -8.42 -11.81
CA ALA A 160 1.94 -7.55 -12.05
C ALA A 160 2.84 -8.12 -13.15
N PRO A 161 3.47 -7.29 -13.97
CA PRO A 161 4.54 -7.73 -14.85
C PRO A 161 5.69 -8.33 -14.03
N GLU A 162 6.33 -9.36 -14.60
CA GLU A 162 7.49 -10.01 -13.98
C GLU A 162 8.59 -8.99 -13.63
N GLY A 163 9.13 -9.09 -12.42
CA GLY A 163 10.19 -8.23 -11.91
C GLY A 163 9.73 -6.95 -11.19
N ASN A 164 8.42 -6.69 -11.11
CA ASN A 164 7.90 -5.62 -10.26
C ASN A 164 7.83 -6.09 -8.80
N ILE A 165 8.19 -5.22 -7.85
CA ILE A 165 8.15 -5.55 -6.42
C ILE A 165 6.74 -5.92 -5.95
N VAL A 166 5.71 -5.26 -6.47
CA VAL A 166 4.31 -5.59 -6.15
C VAL A 166 3.89 -6.97 -6.65
N GLY A 167 4.70 -7.60 -7.53
CA GLY A 167 4.52 -8.99 -7.96
C GLY A 167 4.70 -9.99 -6.82
N GLU A 168 5.41 -9.61 -5.74
CA GLU A 168 5.60 -10.42 -4.54
C GLU A 168 4.48 -10.26 -3.50
N VAL A 169 3.57 -9.31 -3.70
CA VAL A 169 2.44 -9.08 -2.79
C VAL A 169 1.43 -10.23 -2.92
N PRO A 170 1.15 -10.95 -1.84
CA PRO A 170 0.18 -12.04 -1.88
C PRO A 170 -1.24 -11.53 -2.13
N ARG A 171 -1.99 -12.22 -2.98
CA ARG A 171 -3.44 -12.01 -3.11
C ARG A 171 -4.11 -12.14 -1.74
N GLY A 172 -5.02 -11.25 -1.44
CA GLY A 172 -5.72 -11.28 -0.16
C GLY A 172 -4.95 -10.59 0.97
N THR A 173 -4.09 -9.63 0.65
CA THR A 173 -3.46 -8.76 1.63
C THR A 173 -4.29 -7.48 1.80
N GLY A 174 -4.69 -7.17 3.03
CA GLY A 174 -5.44 -5.95 3.34
C GLY A 174 -4.54 -4.72 3.36
N ILE A 175 -3.68 -4.61 4.36
CA ILE A 175 -2.67 -3.55 4.49
C ILE A 175 -1.31 -4.20 4.71
N ILE A 176 -0.27 -3.68 4.05
CA ILE A 176 1.12 -4.10 4.29
C ILE A 176 2.01 -2.88 4.54
N ILE A 177 2.82 -2.96 5.60
CA ILE A 177 3.86 -1.99 5.93
C ILE A 177 5.19 -2.70 5.78
N MET A 178 6.05 -2.23 4.87
CA MET A 178 7.36 -2.82 4.62
C MET A 178 8.47 -1.79 4.80
N ALA A 179 9.40 -2.07 5.72
CA ALA A 179 10.63 -1.30 5.97
C ALA A 179 10.44 0.20 6.26
N ASN A 180 9.22 0.65 6.52
CA ASN A 180 8.87 2.05 6.78
C ASN A 180 8.96 2.38 8.27
N SER A 181 9.04 3.66 8.61
CA SER A 181 9.15 4.11 10.01
C SER A 181 8.10 5.14 10.40
N ASP A 182 7.80 5.22 11.70
CA ASP A 182 6.82 6.18 12.23
C ASP A 182 5.47 6.07 11.51
N VAL A 183 4.91 4.85 11.44
CA VAL A 183 3.63 4.58 10.77
C VAL A 183 2.55 4.32 11.81
N GLU A 184 1.42 5.00 11.65
CA GLU A 184 0.24 4.82 12.49
C GLU A 184 -0.93 4.26 11.65
N ILE A 185 -1.47 3.10 12.08
CA ILE A 185 -2.56 2.40 11.40
C ILE A 185 -3.75 2.32 12.37
N PHE A 186 -4.79 3.11 12.14
CA PHE A 186 -5.87 3.18 13.11
C PHE A 186 -7.26 3.41 12.48
N ASP A 187 -8.28 2.97 13.19
CA ASP A 187 -9.69 3.15 12.80
C ASP A 187 -10.05 2.63 11.39
N ASN A 188 -9.26 1.70 10.84
CA ASN A 188 -9.56 1.07 9.56
C ASN A 188 -10.50 -0.14 9.74
N LEU A 189 -11.27 -0.45 8.72
CA LEU A 189 -11.95 -1.73 8.53
C LEU A 189 -11.14 -2.59 7.56
N MET A 190 -10.65 -3.73 8.04
CA MET A 190 -9.98 -4.74 7.22
C MET A 190 -10.76 -6.04 7.31
N SER A 191 -11.19 -6.60 6.18
CA SER A 191 -12.06 -7.80 6.17
C SER A 191 -12.10 -8.46 4.80
N GLY A 192 -12.36 -9.75 4.74
CA GLY A 192 -12.50 -10.48 3.50
C GLY A 192 -11.16 -10.67 2.75
N ASN A 193 -10.05 -10.41 3.40
CA ASN A 193 -8.71 -10.56 2.84
C ASN A 193 -8.23 -12.01 3.03
N GLY A 194 -8.14 -12.77 1.94
CA GLY A 194 -7.91 -14.23 2.01
C GLY A 194 -6.62 -14.63 2.69
N THR A 195 -5.57 -13.82 2.58
CA THR A 195 -4.26 -14.11 3.19
C THR A 195 -4.09 -13.45 4.56
N VAL A 196 -4.19 -12.14 4.67
CA VAL A 196 -3.96 -11.42 5.92
C VAL A 196 -4.59 -10.03 5.92
N ASN A 197 -5.17 -9.60 7.04
CA ASN A 197 -5.71 -8.24 7.13
C ASN A 197 -4.59 -7.18 7.23
N LEU A 198 -3.60 -7.39 8.09
CA LEU A 198 -2.45 -6.47 8.24
C LEU A 198 -1.15 -7.25 8.33
N SER A 199 -0.18 -6.88 7.49
CA SER A 199 1.18 -7.43 7.51
C SER A 199 2.19 -6.31 7.77
N ILE A 200 3.17 -6.56 8.66
CA ILE A 200 4.28 -5.66 9.00
C ILE A 200 5.56 -6.45 8.81
N VAL A 201 6.35 -6.08 7.81
CA VAL A 201 7.48 -6.90 7.37
C VAL A 201 8.71 -6.07 7.05
N SER A 202 9.86 -6.70 7.17
CA SER A 202 11.12 -6.19 6.67
C SER A 202 11.21 -6.38 5.15
N TYR A 203 12.02 -5.56 4.49
CA TYR A 203 12.43 -5.84 3.12
C TYR A 203 13.32 -7.08 3.10
N GLY A 204 12.96 -8.08 2.32
CA GLY A 204 13.54 -9.43 2.40
C GLY A 204 14.73 -9.68 1.48
N ASP A 205 14.90 -8.87 0.43
CA ASP A 205 15.96 -9.08 -0.54
C ASP A 205 17.31 -8.52 -0.10
N GLU A 206 18.38 -9.10 -0.60
CA GLU A 206 19.72 -8.56 -0.40
C GLU A 206 19.87 -7.23 -1.18
N THR A 207 20.47 -6.24 -0.54
CA THR A 207 20.79 -4.96 -1.16
C THR A 207 22.19 -4.50 -0.78
N ASP A 208 22.92 -3.92 -1.71
CA ASP A 208 24.22 -3.28 -1.49
C ASP A 208 24.11 -1.81 -1.08
N ASP A 209 22.90 -1.28 -0.89
CA ASP A 209 22.69 0.11 -0.52
C ASP A 209 23.06 0.36 0.95
N PRO A 210 24.17 1.06 1.22
CA PRO A 210 24.68 1.26 2.59
C PRO A 210 23.82 2.21 3.44
N ASN A 211 22.88 2.92 2.84
CA ASN A 211 22.02 3.88 3.53
C ASN A 211 20.63 3.31 3.82
N TYR A 212 20.32 2.17 3.26
CA TYR A 212 18.99 1.56 3.40
C TYR A 212 18.83 0.85 4.74
N TYR A 213 17.68 1.05 5.39
CA TYR A 213 17.31 0.36 6.62
C TYR A 213 16.09 -0.55 6.37
N PRO A 214 16.28 -1.87 6.32
CA PRO A 214 15.26 -2.79 5.81
C PRO A 214 14.16 -3.18 6.81
N HIS A 215 14.17 -2.66 8.04
CA HIS A 215 13.23 -3.09 9.06
C HIS A 215 12.22 -2.02 9.40
N PRO A 216 10.92 -2.36 9.61
CA PRO A 216 9.94 -1.43 10.12
C PRO A 216 10.28 -1.02 11.55
N LYS A 217 10.07 0.26 11.90
CA LYS A 217 10.27 0.77 13.27
C LYS A 217 9.26 1.82 13.66
N ASN A 218 8.95 1.89 14.95
CA ASN A 218 7.94 2.79 15.51
C ASN A 218 6.60 2.68 14.77
N ILE A 219 6.05 1.48 14.74
CA ILE A 219 4.76 1.20 14.10
C ILE A 219 3.69 1.12 15.19
N GLN A 220 2.60 1.86 15.04
CA GLN A 220 1.50 1.90 15.99
C GLN A 220 0.20 1.42 15.33
N VAL A 221 -0.45 0.43 15.93
CA VAL A 221 -1.68 -0.18 15.41
C VAL A 221 -2.74 -0.12 16.50
N HIS A 222 -3.85 0.60 16.26
CA HIS A 222 -4.92 0.70 17.27
C HIS A 222 -6.28 1.05 16.65
N GLY A 223 -7.36 0.77 17.36
CA GLY A 223 -8.72 1.15 16.97
C GLY A 223 -9.27 0.49 15.69
N ASN A 224 -8.51 -0.39 15.03
CA ASN A 224 -8.95 -1.04 13.81
C ASN A 224 -10.03 -2.11 14.07
N THR A 225 -10.86 -2.30 13.07
CA THR A 225 -11.85 -3.39 13.03
C THR A 225 -11.38 -4.47 12.07
N TYR A 226 -11.32 -5.71 12.57
CA TYR A 226 -10.90 -6.87 11.81
C TYR A 226 -12.09 -7.80 11.57
N GLY A 227 -12.45 -8.02 10.33
CA GLY A 227 -13.36 -9.08 9.90
C GLY A 227 -12.59 -10.31 9.42
N PRO A 228 -13.26 -11.31 8.83
CA PRO A 228 -12.62 -12.55 8.40
C PRO A 228 -11.38 -12.33 7.53
N SER A 229 -10.30 -13.06 7.82
CA SER A 229 -9.08 -13.13 7.01
C SER A 229 -8.42 -14.51 7.12
N GLY A 230 -7.38 -14.77 6.33
CA GLY A 230 -6.59 -16.00 6.43
C GLY A 230 -7.32 -17.28 5.98
N PHE A 231 -8.47 -17.16 5.34
CA PHE A 231 -9.30 -18.29 4.94
C PHE A 231 -8.94 -18.86 3.55
N ASP A 232 -8.19 -18.12 2.76
CA ASP A 232 -7.71 -18.50 1.42
C ASP A 232 -6.32 -17.88 1.16
N PRO A 233 -5.29 -18.30 1.94
CA PRO A 233 -3.96 -17.71 1.84
C PRO A 233 -3.31 -18.04 0.50
N ASP A 234 -2.76 -17.04 -0.14
CA ASP A 234 -2.00 -17.19 -1.38
C ASP A 234 -0.59 -17.70 -1.08
N ILE A 235 -0.40 -19.01 -1.15
CA ILE A 235 0.90 -19.67 -0.93
C ILE A 235 1.65 -19.97 -2.23
N GLU A 236 1.10 -19.58 -3.37
CA GLU A 236 1.66 -19.85 -4.69
C GLU A 236 2.35 -18.62 -5.30
N THR A 237 1.89 -17.44 -4.97
CA THR A 237 2.42 -16.16 -5.46
C THR A 237 3.48 -15.61 -4.51
N GLY A 238 4.75 -15.85 -4.81
CA GLY A 238 5.87 -15.30 -4.05
C GLY A 238 6.21 -16.01 -2.73
N ASP A 239 7.40 -15.76 -2.25
CA ASP A 239 7.95 -16.41 -1.06
C ASP A 239 7.38 -15.83 0.25
N LEU A 240 6.91 -14.59 0.25
CA LEU A 240 6.36 -13.94 1.44
C LEU A 240 5.13 -14.68 1.98
N ALA A 241 4.13 -14.93 1.15
CA ALA A 241 2.91 -15.64 1.57
C ALA A 241 3.21 -17.04 2.09
N LYS A 242 4.11 -17.76 1.41
CA LYS A 242 4.53 -19.09 1.83
C LYS A 242 5.24 -19.05 3.17
N ALA A 243 6.16 -18.11 3.38
CA ALA A 243 6.84 -17.92 4.66
C ALA A 243 5.86 -17.57 5.79
N LEU A 244 4.90 -16.67 5.53
CA LEU A 244 3.85 -16.34 6.49
C LEU A 244 3.04 -17.59 6.89
N PHE A 245 2.62 -18.37 5.91
CA PHE A 245 1.83 -19.58 6.14
C PHE A 245 2.62 -20.65 6.92
N GLU A 246 3.89 -20.86 6.61
CA GLU A 246 4.75 -21.80 7.32
C GLU A 246 5.02 -21.36 8.77
N ILE A 247 5.34 -20.07 8.99
CA ILE A 247 5.59 -19.51 10.33
C ILE A 247 4.34 -19.55 11.20
N SER A 248 3.17 -19.30 10.63
CA SER A 248 1.89 -19.35 11.34
C SER A 248 1.40 -20.78 11.61
N GLY A 249 2.11 -21.79 11.13
CA GLY A 249 1.67 -23.19 11.24
C GLY A 249 0.40 -23.50 10.44
N GLY A 250 0.15 -22.77 9.37
CA GLY A 250 -1.02 -22.91 8.52
C GLY A 250 -2.27 -22.17 9.02
N ASN A 251 -2.15 -21.38 10.07
CA ASN A 251 -3.25 -20.64 10.69
C ASN A 251 -2.93 -19.14 10.58
N MET A 252 -3.34 -18.52 9.49
CA MET A 252 -3.01 -17.12 9.22
C MET A 252 -3.69 -16.19 10.24
N PRO A 253 -2.93 -15.32 10.92
CA PRO A 253 -3.49 -14.36 11.87
C PRO A 253 -4.11 -13.15 11.16
N ASP A 254 -4.97 -12.40 11.86
CA ASP A 254 -5.45 -11.11 11.35
C ASP A 254 -4.33 -10.08 11.20
N ILE A 255 -3.33 -10.13 12.08
CA ILE A 255 -2.16 -9.26 12.06
C ILE A 255 -0.91 -10.15 12.07
N PHE A 256 -0.06 -9.95 11.10
CA PHE A 256 1.23 -10.61 11.01
C PHE A 256 2.37 -9.60 11.15
N TRP A 257 3.36 -9.94 11.97
CA TRP A 257 4.65 -9.28 12.05
C TRP A 257 5.76 -10.32 11.91
N ASP A 258 6.74 -10.08 11.04
CA ASP A 258 7.85 -11.01 10.79
C ASP A 258 8.82 -11.17 11.98
N GLY A 259 8.77 -10.25 12.94
CA GLY A 259 9.64 -10.27 14.12
C GLY A 259 11.11 -9.99 13.83
N ILE A 260 11.44 -9.58 12.60
CA ILE A 260 12.83 -9.35 12.21
C ILE A 260 13.27 -7.96 12.71
N VAL A 261 14.35 -7.98 13.51
CA VAL A 261 14.98 -6.76 14.03
C VAL A 261 16.50 -6.90 13.94
N PRO A 262 17.28 -5.80 13.94
CA PRO A 262 18.73 -5.86 13.93
C PRO A 262 19.30 -6.71 15.07
N LEU A 263 20.41 -7.39 14.84
CA LEU A 263 21.08 -8.23 15.84
C LEU A 263 21.38 -7.47 17.15
N SER A 264 21.70 -6.19 17.06
CA SER A 264 21.90 -5.33 18.23
C SER A 264 20.64 -5.22 19.11
N GLN A 265 19.48 -5.20 18.51
CA GLN A 265 18.20 -5.14 19.23
C GLN A 265 17.80 -6.50 19.84
N ILE A 266 18.21 -7.58 19.21
CA ILE A 266 18.06 -8.94 19.81
C ILE A 266 18.89 -9.05 21.10
N ILE A 267 20.12 -8.49 21.10
CA ILE A 267 21.05 -8.61 22.23
C ILE A 267 20.75 -7.60 23.34
N PHE A 268 20.48 -6.36 22.99
CA PHE A 268 20.36 -5.24 23.95
C PHE A 268 18.92 -4.77 24.19
N GLY A 269 17.95 -5.36 23.50
CA GLY A 269 16.56 -4.91 23.48
C GLY A 269 16.29 -3.82 22.44
N GLN A 270 15.05 -3.76 22.00
CA GLN A 270 14.57 -2.76 21.05
C GLN A 270 14.34 -1.42 21.78
N PRO A 271 14.85 -0.28 21.27
CA PRO A 271 14.57 1.04 21.84
C PRO A 271 13.06 1.32 21.87
N ASP A 272 12.58 2.03 22.89
CA ASP A 272 11.14 2.29 23.07
C ASP A 272 10.52 3.05 21.88
N ASN A 273 11.27 3.90 21.23
CA ASN A 273 10.86 4.68 20.07
C ASN A 273 10.99 3.91 18.72
N GLU A 274 11.36 2.65 18.76
CA GLU A 274 11.43 1.80 17.55
C GLU A 274 10.49 0.60 17.61
N LYS A 275 9.77 0.43 18.72
CA LYS A 275 8.89 -0.71 18.95
C LYS A 275 7.66 -0.69 18.06
N LEU A 276 7.20 -1.88 17.70
CA LEU A 276 5.85 -2.12 17.24
C LEU A 276 4.92 -2.13 18.46
N ILE A 277 3.88 -1.30 18.42
CA ILE A 277 2.84 -1.22 19.47
C ILE A 277 1.49 -1.60 18.84
N ILE A 278 0.88 -2.66 19.33
CA ILE A 278 -0.43 -3.11 18.87
C ILE A 278 -1.39 -3.01 20.06
N CYS A 279 -2.40 -2.14 19.94
CA CYS A 279 -3.48 -2.01 20.90
C CYS A 279 -4.76 -2.63 20.33
N LEU A 280 -5.05 -3.86 20.71
CA LEU A 280 -6.31 -4.52 20.36
C LEU A 280 -7.33 -4.17 21.43
N LEU A 281 -8.28 -3.30 21.14
CA LEU A 281 -9.50 -3.17 21.92
C LEU A 281 -10.40 -4.34 21.52
N TYR A 282 -10.36 -5.42 22.31
CA TYR A 282 -11.42 -6.42 22.26
C TYR A 282 -12.66 -5.80 22.89
N THR A 283 -13.57 -5.25 22.10
CA THR A 283 -14.95 -5.15 22.50
C THR A 283 -15.53 -6.55 22.43
N SER A 284 -15.24 -7.37 23.43
CA SER A 284 -15.94 -8.64 23.55
C SER A 284 -17.37 -8.36 23.96
N ASP A 285 -18.33 -8.63 23.12
CA ASP A 285 -19.72 -8.90 23.50
C ASP A 285 -19.83 -10.23 24.30
N ALA A 286 -18.76 -10.65 24.95
CA ALA A 286 -18.71 -11.84 25.80
C ALA A 286 -19.19 -11.56 27.24
N ALA A 287 -19.98 -10.51 27.46
CA ALA A 287 -20.54 -10.20 28.78
C ALA A 287 -21.94 -10.76 29.01
N ASP A 288 -22.54 -11.46 28.07
CA ASP A 288 -23.92 -11.93 28.17
C ASP A 288 -24.09 -13.46 28.33
N ASP A 289 -23.05 -14.23 28.64
CA ASP A 289 -23.13 -15.66 28.92
C ASP A 289 -22.62 -15.99 30.35
N TRP A 290 -23.22 -15.36 31.39
CA TRP A 290 -23.20 -15.86 32.79
C TRP A 290 -24.57 -15.85 33.40
#